data_aae90d1658b7a1b008538ffcaf46078c
#
_entry.id   aae90d1658b7a1b008538ffcaf46078c
#
_cell.length_a   1.000
_cell.length_b   1.000
_cell.length_c   1.000
_cell.angle_alpha   90.00
_cell.angle_beta   90.00
_cell.angle_gamma   90.00
#
_symmetry.space_group_name_H-M   'P 1'
#
loop_
_entity.id
_entity.type
_entity.pdbx_description
1 polymer ?
#
loop_
_entity_poly.entity_id
_entity_poly.type
_entity_poly.pdbx_seq_one_letter_code
_entity_poly.pdbx_strand_id
1 'polypeptide(L)'
;MKRKPSTEATAAWIRLMRVQSRVLDCVEQDLKKAGFPPLAWYDALLELSRAPSGEMRPVELERQMLIPQYSTSRLIDRLVDEGLAARRECKIDKRGQFVEITETGRELQKKMWGAYSAAIEKHVGSKLSDADAIKLCGLLDRLGCSCGEAPTLAARDGAPAR
;
A
#
# COMPACT_ATOMS: atom_id res chain seq x y z
N MET A 1 14.51 21.80 27.99
CA MET A 1 13.03 21.91 28.08
C MET A 1 12.40 21.20 26.90
N LYS A 2 11.51 20.22 27.12
CA LYS A 2 10.72 19.59 26.03
C LYS A 2 9.72 20.62 25.50
N ARG A 3 9.85 21.00 24.23
CA ARG A 3 8.95 21.94 23.56
C ARG A 3 7.56 21.27 23.42
N LYS A 4 6.51 21.91 23.92
CA LYS A 4 5.13 21.45 23.70
C LYS A 4 4.71 21.74 22.25
N PRO A 5 3.90 20.88 21.60
CA PRO A 5 3.37 21.17 20.28
C PRO A 5 2.47 22.42 20.33
N SER A 6 2.41 23.17 19.24
CA SER A 6 1.44 24.26 19.09
C SER A 6 0.02 23.70 18.92
N THR A 7 -0.99 24.57 19.11
CA THR A 7 -2.38 24.24 18.85
C THR A 7 -2.60 23.80 17.40
N GLU A 8 -1.95 24.49 16.47
CA GLU A 8 -2.01 24.21 15.03
C GLU A 8 -1.36 22.87 14.69
N ALA A 9 -0.21 22.55 15.26
CA ALA A 9 0.43 21.25 15.08
C ALA A 9 -0.44 20.10 15.62
N THR A 10 -1.04 20.30 16.78
CA THR A 10 -1.98 19.33 17.37
C THR A 10 -3.23 19.16 16.48
N ALA A 11 -3.78 20.24 15.97
CA ALA A 11 -4.93 20.21 15.08
C ALA A 11 -4.60 19.52 13.73
N ALA A 12 -3.42 19.75 13.18
CA ALA A 12 -2.94 19.09 11.97
C ALA A 12 -2.81 17.57 12.19
N TRP A 13 -2.19 17.16 13.29
CA TRP A 13 -2.09 15.74 13.67
C TRP A 13 -3.46 15.05 13.75
N ILE A 14 -4.42 15.65 14.47
CA ILE A 14 -5.76 15.08 14.62
C ILE A 14 -6.46 14.95 13.27
N ARG A 15 -6.34 15.96 12.39
CA ARG A 15 -6.91 15.90 11.04
C ARG A 15 -6.28 14.82 10.18
N LEU A 16 -4.95 14.72 10.19
CA LEU A 16 -4.22 13.70 9.45
C LEU A 16 -4.72 12.29 9.82
N MET A 17 -4.79 11.98 11.11
CA MET A 17 -5.23 10.67 11.59
C MET A 17 -6.70 10.38 11.21
N ARG A 18 -7.59 11.36 11.36
CA ARG A 18 -9.01 11.18 11.01
C ARG A 18 -9.25 11.04 9.52
N VAL A 19 -8.57 11.84 8.71
CA VAL A 19 -8.73 11.82 7.25
C VAL A 19 -8.17 10.52 6.69
N GLN A 20 -6.99 10.09 7.13
CA GLN A 20 -6.38 8.84 6.70
C GLN A 20 -7.32 7.65 6.94
N SER A 21 -7.86 7.51 8.16
CA SER A 21 -8.79 6.43 8.48
C SER A 21 -10.05 6.47 7.61
N ARG A 22 -10.69 7.65 7.48
CA ARG A 22 -11.93 7.79 6.70
C ARG A 22 -11.73 7.51 5.22
N VAL A 23 -10.66 8.01 4.63
CA VAL A 23 -10.39 7.78 3.20
C VAL A 23 -10.14 6.30 2.96
N LEU A 24 -9.35 5.64 3.82
CA LEU A 24 -9.11 4.21 3.72
C LEU A 24 -10.42 3.41 3.81
N ASP A 25 -11.28 3.71 4.79
CA ASP A 25 -12.58 3.04 4.95
C ASP A 25 -13.46 3.22 3.70
N CYS A 26 -13.47 4.41 3.11
CA CYS A 26 -14.24 4.68 1.89
C CYS A 26 -13.71 3.88 0.69
N VAL A 27 -12.39 3.81 0.52
CA VAL A 27 -11.74 3.03 -0.55
C VAL A 27 -12.05 1.54 -0.38
N GLU A 28 -11.92 1.00 0.83
CA GLU A 28 -12.26 -0.39 1.14
C GLU A 28 -13.72 -0.72 0.85
N GLN A 29 -14.64 0.20 1.17
CA GLN A 29 -16.05 0.02 0.85
C GLN A 29 -16.31 0.01 -0.65
N ASP A 30 -15.66 0.88 -1.42
CA ASP A 30 -15.83 0.92 -2.88
C ASP A 30 -15.25 -0.33 -3.55
N LEU A 31 -14.09 -0.82 -3.12
CA LEU A 31 -13.53 -2.11 -3.57
C LEU A 31 -14.48 -3.27 -3.26
N LYS A 32 -15.01 -3.33 -2.04
CA LYS A 32 -15.97 -4.35 -1.62
C LYS A 32 -17.25 -4.32 -2.47
N LYS A 33 -17.79 -3.12 -2.77
CA LYS A 33 -18.97 -2.97 -3.64
C LYS A 33 -18.69 -3.41 -5.07
N ALA A 34 -17.46 -3.26 -5.55
CA ALA A 34 -17.01 -3.74 -6.84
C ALA A 34 -16.71 -5.25 -6.87
N GLY A 35 -16.90 -5.97 -5.75
CA GLY A 35 -16.66 -7.40 -5.63
C GLY A 35 -15.21 -7.82 -5.47
N PHE A 36 -14.34 -6.88 -5.11
CA PHE A 36 -12.91 -7.13 -4.91
C PHE A 36 -12.57 -7.47 -3.45
N PRO A 37 -11.44 -8.18 -3.22
CA PRO A 37 -10.88 -8.39 -1.90
C PRO A 37 -10.37 -7.10 -1.28
N PRO A 38 -9.99 -7.11 0.02
CA PRO A 38 -9.44 -5.95 0.71
C PRO A 38 -8.23 -5.33 0.01
N LEU A 39 -8.04 -4.02 0.16
CA LEU A 39 -6.94 -3.25 -0.45
C LEU A 39 -5.55 -3.82 -0.12
N ALA A 40 -5.39 -4.44 1.05
CA ALA A 40 -4.16 -5.11 1.43
C ALA A 40 -3.72 -6.22 0.46
N TRP A 41 -4.66 -6.88 -0.22
CA TRP A 41 -4.34 -7.87 -1.26
C TRP A 41 -3.74 -7.19 -2.48
N TYR A 42 -4.36 -6.09 -2.93
CA TYR A 42 -3.83 -5.28 -4.02
C TYR A 42 -2.41 -4.80 -3.71
N ASP A 43 -2.21 -4.25 -2.50
CA ASP A 43 -0.93 -3.69 -2.06
C ASP A 43 0.17 -4.76 -2.07
N ALA A 44 -0.08 -5.93 -1.49
CA ALA A 44 0.86 -7.04 -1.50
C ALA A 44 1.17 -7.55 -2.92
N LEU A 45 0.15 -7.74 -3.75
CA LEU A 45 0.33 -8.19 -5.14
C LEU A 45 1.07 -7.15 -5.97
N LEU A 46 0.83 -5.85 -5.76
CA LEU A 46 1.55 -4.78 -6.42
C LEU A 46 3.03 -4.81 -6.08
N GLU A 47 3.40 -4.91 -4.81
CA GLU A 47 4.79 -4.93 -4.38
C GLU A 47 5.53 -6.18 -4.90
N LEU A 48 4.88 -7.34 -4.85
CA LEU A 48 5.42 -8.55 -5.48
C LEU A 48 5.60 -8.40 -7.00
N SER A 49 4.66 -7.75 -7.68
CA SER A 49 4.75 -7.55 -9.13
C SER A 49 5.88 -6.60 -9.55
N ARG A 50 6.26 -5.68 -8.67
CA ARG A 50 7.34 -4.70 -8.86
C ARG A 50 8.73 -5.26 -8.53
N ALA A 51 8.79 -6.33 -7.75
CA ALA A 51 10.04 -6.98 -7.45
C ALA A 51 10.74 -7.44 -8.75
N PRO A 52 12.04 -7.22 -8.92
CA PRO A 52 12.75 -7.53 -10.18
C PRO A 52 12.60 -8.99 -10.63
N SER A 53 12.49 -9.92 -9.68
CA SER A 53 12.26 -11.34 -9.92
C SER A 53 10.80 -11.78 -9.77
N GLY A 54 9.88 -10.86 -9.44
CA GLY A 54 8.49 -11.19 -9.09
C GLY A 54 8.33 -11.89 -7.75
N GLU A 55 9.41 -11.93 -6.95
CA GLU A 55 9.44 -12.56 -5.64
C GLU A 55 10.16 -11.70 -4.61
N MET A 56 9.76 -11.79 -3.34
CA MET A 56 10.48 -11.17 -2.22
C MET A 56 10.30 -11.95 -0.92
N ARG A 57 11.13 -11.65 0.07
CA ARG A 57 10.98 -12.23 1.39
C ARG A 57 9.76 -11.63 2.12
N PRO A 58 9.07 -12.40 2.98
CA PRO A 58 7.92 -11.88 3.75
C PRO A 58 8.22 -10.60 4.53
N VAL A 59 9.41 -10.49 5.12
CA VAL A 59 9.85 -9.28 5.84
C VAL A 59 10.05 -8.08 4.92
N GLU A 60 10.51 -8.31 3.69
CA GLU A 60 10.67 -7.26 2.68
C GLU A 60 9.30 -6.79 2.20
N LEU A 61 8.38 -7.73 1.93
CA LEU A 61 7.00 -7.41 1.58
C LEU A 61 6.33 -6.56 2.66
N GLU A 62 6.45 -6.95 3.93
CA GLU A 62 5.91 -6.19 5.06
C GLU A 62 6.40 -4.73 5.10
N ARG A 63 7.69 -4.53 4.83
CA ARG A 63 8.28 -3.18 4.81
C ARG A 63 7.86 -2.34 3.61
N GLN A 64 7.54 -2.98 2.49
CA GLN A 64 7.15 -2.29 1.25
C GLN A 64 5.66 -1.97 1.20
N MET A 65 4.83 -2.69 1.94
CA MET A 65 3.39 -2.48 1.93
C MET A 65 3.02 -1.06 2.38
N LEU A 66 2.09 -0.44 1.64
CA LEU A 66 1.52 0.87 1.96
C LEU A 66 0.68 0.81 3.24
N ILE A 67 -0.05 -0.29 3.42
CA ILE A 67 -0.97 -0.49 4.53
C ILE A 67 -0.37 -1.49 5.51
N PRO A 68 0.01 -1.04 6.72
CA PRO A 68 0.52 -1.93 7.75
C PRO A 68 -0.49 -3.04 8.07
N GLN A 69 -0.02 -4.26 8.14
CA GLN A 69 -0.85 -5.42 8.50
C GLN A 69 -0.48 -5.94 9.88
N TYR A 70 -1.49 -6.36 10.64
CA TYR A 70 -1.26 -7.04 11.93
C TYR A 70 -0.51 -8.37 11.76
N SER A 71 -0.63 -9.00 10.57
CA SER A 71 0.06 -10.24 10.26
C SER A 71 0.21 -10.40 8.75
N THR A 72 1.37 -10.02 8.25
CA THR A 72 1.77 -10.24 6.85
C THR A 72 1.79 -11.73 6.51
N SER A 73 2.16 -12.59 7.46
CA SER A 73 2.13 -14.05 7.25
C SER A 73 0.72 -14.56 6.93
N ARG A 74 -0.31 -14.12 7.66
CA ARG A 74 -1.70 -14.51 7.39
C ARG A 74 -2.21 -13.96 6.06
N LEU A 75 -1.76 -12.77 5.66
CA LEU A 75 -2.09 -12.23 4.34
C LEU A 75 -1.48 -13.11 3.25
N ILE A 76 -0.20 -13.46 3.38
CA ILE A 76 0.50 -14.34 2.44
C ILE A 76 -0.19 -15.71 2.36
N ASP A 77 -0.56 -16.31 3.51
CA ASP A 77 -1.28 -17.58 3.53
C ASP A 77 -2.57 -17.51 2.69
N ARG A 78 -3.38 -16.47 2.87
CA ARG A 78 -4.60 -16.27 2.09
C ARG A 78 -4.32 -16.09 0.60
N LEU A 79 -3.29 -15.33 0.23
CA LEU A 79 -2.92 -15.15 -1.19
C LEU A 79 -2.48 -16.48 -1.81
N VAL A 80 -1.78 -17.33 -1.04
CA VAL A 80 -1.36 -18.66 -1.49
C VAL A 80 -2.55 -19.60 -1.61
N ASP A 81 -3.45 -19.61 -0.64
CA ASP A 81 -4.65 -20.45 -0.63
C ASP A 81 -5.57 -20.13 -1.82
N GLU A 82 -5.64 -18.86 -2.24
CA GLU A 82 -6.38 -18.39 -3.41
C GLU A 82 -5.60 -18.52 -4.73
N GLY A 83 -4.38 -19.07 -4.69
CA GLY A 83 -3.55 -19.27 -5.88
C GLY A 83 -3.00 -17.97 -6.51
N LEU A 84 -2.99 -16.87 -5.76
CA LEU A 84 -2.54 -15.55 -6.23
C LEU A 84 -1.05 -15.33 -6.00
N ALA A 85 -0.48 -16.08 -5.07
CA ALA A 85 0.95 -16.14 -4.77
C ALA A 85 1.38 -17.58 -4.53
N ALA A 86 2.67 -17.83 -4.56
CA ALA A 86 3.28 -19.13 -4.24
C ALA A 86 4.44 -18.94 -3.27
N ARG A 87 4.64 -19.90 -2.37
CA ARG A 87 5.84 -19.95 -1.53
C ARG A 87 6.93 -20.71 -2.26
N ARG A 88 8.14 -20.15 -2.26
CA ARG A 88 9.35 -20.80 -2.77
C ARG A 88 10.40 -20.91 -1.69
N GLU A 89 11.08 -22.05 -1.66
CA GLU A 89 12.24 -22.26 -0.82
C GLU A 89 13.49 -21.63 -1.47
N CYS A 90 14.30 -20.96 -0.68
CA CYS A 90 15.59 -20.47 -1.13
C CYS A 90 16.54 -21.66 -1.38
N LYS A 91 17.07 -21.77 -2.61
CA LYS A 91 18.02 -22.83 -2.98
C LYS A 91 19.35 -22.77 -2.19
N ILE A 92 19.70 -21.59 -1.68
CA ILE A 92 20.99 -21.33 -1.00
C ILE A 92 20.82 -21.41 0.51
N ASP A 93 19.68 -20.96 1.04
CA ASP A 93 19.37 -21.00 2.48
C ASP A 93 18.00 -21.65 2.69
N LYS A 94 18.00 -22.92 3.09
CA LYS A 94 16.76 -23.69 3.36
C LYS A 94 15.84 -23.07 4.43
N ARG A 95 16.31 -22.05 5.16
CA ARG A 95 15.51 -21.28 6.13
C ARG A 95 14.86 -20.06 5.52
N GLY A 96 15.25 -19.66 4.30
CA GLY A 96 14.70 -18.52 3.59
C GLY A 96 13.49 -18.93 2.75
N GLN A 97 12.32 -18.38 3.04
CA GLN A 97 11.15 -18.49 2.17
C GLN A 97 10.98 -17.20 1.37
N PHE A 98 10.70 -17.37 0.08
CA PHE A 98 10.25 -16.30 -0.79
C PHE A 98 8.77 -16.44 -1.09
N VAL A 99 8.13 -15.33 -1.37
CA VAL A 99 6.75 -15.27 -1.89
C VAL A 99 6.84 -14.74 -3.31
N GLU A 100 6.31 -15.48 -4.25
CA GLU A 100 6.27 -15.14 -5.68
C GLU A 100 4.82 -14.87 -6.10
N ILE A 101 4.62 -13.84 -6.91
CA ILE A 101 3.30 -13.57 -7.51
C ILE A 101 3.03 -14.55 -8.66
N THR A 102 1.82 -15.12 -8.71
CA THR A 102 1.36 -15.94 -9.84
C THR A 102 0.80 -15.07 -10.96
N GLU A 103 0.57 -15.67 -12.13
CA GLU A 103 -0.12 -14.95 -13.23
C GLU A 103 -1.55 -14.55 -12.83
N THR A 104 -2.27 -15.42 -12.14
CA THR A 104 -3.60 -15.12 -11.58
C THR A 104 -3.55 -13.93 -10.61
N GLY A 105 -2.49 -13.84 -9.79
CA GLY A 105 -2.26 -12.70 -8.90
C GLY A 105 -2.03 -11.40 -9.68
N ARG A 106 -1.26 -11.44 -10.76
CA ARG A 106 -1.02 -10.27 -11.64
C ARG A 106 -2.30 -9.81 -12.33
N GLU A 107 -3.12 -10.75 -12.80
CA GLU A 107 -4.41 -10.42 -13.39
C GLU A 107 -5.37 -9.77 -12.39
N LEU A 108 -5.45 -10.31 -11.17
CA LEU A 108 -6.28 -9.72 -10.12
C LEU A 108 -5.82 -8.30 -9.78
N GLN A 109 -4.51 -8.09 -9.61
CA GLN A 109 -3.93 -6.78 -9.34
C GLN A 109 -4.30 -5.76 -10.42
N LYS A 110 -4.21 -6.13 -11.71
CA LYS A 110 -4.60 -5.28 -12.83
C LYS A 110 -6.09 -4.95 -12.82
N LYS A 111 -6.95 -5.94 -12.53
CA LYS A 111 -8.41 -5.75 -12.45
C LYS A 111 -8.79 -4.82 -11.28
N MET A 112 -8.17 -5.01 -10.13
CA MET A 112 -8.40 -4.17 -8.95
C MET A 112 -8.01 -2.72 -9.17
N TRP A 113 -6.95 -2.45 -9.96
CA TRP A 113 -6.49 -1.09 -10.24
C TRP A 113 -7.60 -0.20 -10.80
N GLY A 114 -8.45 -0.72 -11.69
CA GLY A 114 -9.57 0.06 -12.25
C GLY A 114 -10.52 0.60 -11.17
N ALA A 115 -10.93 -0.25 -10.23
CA ALA A 115 -11.80 0.15 -9.12
C ALA A 115 -11.06 1.01 -8.09
N TYR A 116 -9.80 0.66 -7.80
CA TYR A 116 -8.99 1.40 -6.83
C TYR A 116 -8.66 2.82 -7.31
N SER A 117 -8.24 2.99 -8.56
CA SER A 117 -7.98 4.33 -9.15
C SER A 117 -9.24 5.19 -9.19
N ALA A 118 -10.39 4.62 -9.50
CA ALA A 118 -11.67 5.33 -9.45
C ALA A 118 -12.04 5.76 -8.01
N ALA A 119 -11.73 4.92 -7.01
CA ALA A 119 -11.94 5.27 -5.61
C ALA A 119 -10.98 6.40 -5.16
N ILE A 120 -9.70 6.36 -5.57
CA ILE A 120 -8.76 7.46 -5.33
C ILE A 120 -9.28 8.76 -5.93
N GLU A 121 -9.70 8.74 -7.19
CA GLU A 121 -10.27 9.94 -7.85
C GLU A 121 -11.49 10.46 -7.08
N LYS A 122 -12.42 9.59 -6.72
CA LYS A 122 -13.63 9.96 -6.00
C LYS A 122 -13.38 10.57 -4.63
N HIS A 123 -12.44 10.01 -3.85
CA HIS A 123 -12.24 10.38 -2.44
C HIS A 123 -11.12 11.40 -2.23
N VAL A 124 -10.22 11.54 -3.19
CA VAL A 124 -9.06 12.46 -3.13
C VAL A 124 -9.04 13.39 -4.34
N GLY A 125 -8.92 12.86 -5.56
CA GLY A 125 -8.71 13.65 -6.79
C GLY A 125 -9.80 14.69 -7.02
N SER A 126 -11.07 14.30 -6.92
CA SER A 126 -12.21 15.23 -7.10
C SER A 126 -12.31 16.33 -6.04
N LYS A 127 -11.51 16.29 -4.98
CA LYS A 127 -11.55 17.26 -3.85
C LYS A 127 -10.34 18.17 -3.79
N LEU A 128 -9.30 17.88 -4.54
CA LEU A 128 -8.06 18.64 -4.58
C LEU A 128 -7.75 19.03 -6.02
N SER A 129 -7.36 20.27 -6.24
CA SER A 129 -6.69 20.62 -7.49
C SER A 129 -5.29 19.95 -7.52
N ASP A 130 -4.73 19.76 -8.73
CA ASP A 130 -3.36 19.22 -8.86
C ASP A 130 -2.34 20.06 -8.07
N ALA A 131 -2.52 21.39 -8.06
CA ALA A 131 -1.66 22.29 -7.29
C ALA A 131 -1.78 22.06 -5.77
N ASP A 132 -2.97 21.76 -5.25
CA ASP A 132 -3.17 21.47 -3.84
C ASP A 132 -2.67 20.06 -3.48
N ALA A 133 -2.84 19.09 -4.37
CA ALA A 133 -2.29 17.75 -4.22
C ALA A 133 -0.75 17.78 -4.13
N ILE A 134 -0.08 18.53 -5.01
CA ILE A 134 1.38 18.73 -4.98
C ILE A 134 1.82 19.37 -3.65
N LYS A 135 1.11 20.42 -3.19
CA LYS A 135 1.41 21.07 -1.89
C LYS A 135 1.24 20.10 -0.73
N LEU A 136 0.16 19.30 -0.76
CA LEU A 136 -0.11 18.30 0.27
C LEU A 136 0.98 17.23 0.31
N CYS A 137 1.41 16.70 -0.84
CA CYS A 137 2.53 15.77 -0.93
C CYS A 137 3.79 16.34 -0.27
N GLY A 138 4.19 17.57 -0.64
CA GLY A 138 5.37 18.23 -0.05
C GLY A 138 5.27 18.45 1.46
N LEU A 139 4.06 18.67 2.00
CA LEU A 139 3.85 18.77 3.45
C LEU A 139 3.95 17.40 4.14
N LEU A 140 3.41 16.37 3.53
CA LEU A 140 3.46 15.00 4.05
C LEU A 140 4.89 14.44 4.01
N ASP A 141 5.65 14.70 2.94
CA ASP A 141 7.07 14.30 2.84
C ASP A 141 7.90 14.86 4.00
N ARG A 142 7.64 16.10 4.40
CA ARG A 142 8.33 16.72 5.56
C ARG A 142 8.02 16.01 6.89
N LEU A 143 6.87 15.36 7.01
CA LEU A 143 6.51 14.57 8.19
C LEU A 143 7.16 13.17 8.15
N GLY A 144 7.31 12.59 6.97
CA GLY A 144 7.88 11.25 6.76
C GLY A 144 9.39 11.18 7.00
N CYS A 145 10.14 12.22 6.65
CA CYS A 145 11.61 12.24 6.73
C CYS A 145 12.21 12.07 8.15
N SER A 146 11.40 12.10 9.20
CA SER A 146 11.88 12.02 10.60
C SER A 146 11.79 10.63 11.22
N CYS A 147 11.18 9.66 10.56
CA CYS A 147 10.77 8.37 11.16
C CYS A 147 11.46 7.13 10.56
N GLY A 148 12.70 7.25 10.08
CA GLY A 148 13.39 6.14 9.40
C GLY A 148 12.98 6.05 7.93
N GLU A 149 13.78 5.37 7.12
CA GLU A 149 13.58 5.24 5.68
C GLU A 149 12.18 4.68 5.38
N ALA A 150 11.21 5.61 5.21
CA ALA A 150 9.98 5.26 4.54
C ALA A 150 10.37 4.91 3.09
N PRO A 151 9.79 3.86 2.49
CA PRO A 151 10.02 3.56 1.09
C PRO A 151 9.74 4.83 0.29
N THR A 152 10.71 5.25 -0.49
CA THR A 152 10.68 6.48 -1.28
C THR A 152 9.39 6.49 -2.10
N LEU A 153 8.50 7.43 -1.83
CA LEU A 153 7.26 7.65 -2.58
C LEU A 153 7.50 8.05 -4.05
N ALA A 154 8.79 8.21 -4.43
CA ALA A 154 9.19 8.43 -5.80
C ALA A 154 8.73 7.24 -6.65
N ALA A 155 7.75 7.50 -7.50
CA ALA A 155 7.20 6.59 -8.50
C ALA A 155 6.40 5.39 -7.96
N ARG A 156 5.48 5.59 -7.02
CA ARG A 156 4.30 4.73 -6.89
C ARG A 156 3.29 5.10 -7.98
N ASP A 157 3.73 5.04 -9.24
CA ASP A 157 2.79 5.01 -10.35
C ASP A 157 1.98 3.73 -10.18
N GLY A 158 0.74 3.88 -9.67
CA GLY A 158 -0.19 2.79 -9.46
C GLY A 158 -0.61 2.09 -10.77
N ALA A 159 -0.07 2.54 -11.90
CA ALA A 159 -0.27 1.90 -13.18
C ALA A 159 0.51 0.58 -13.24
N PRO A 160 -0.11 -0.51 -13.72
CA PRO A 160 0.61 -1.74 -14.02
C PRO A 160 1.71 -1.42 -15.04
N ALA A 161 2.91 -1.96 -14.83
CA ALA A 161 3.95 -1.95 -15.85
C ALA A 161 3.35 -2.49 -17.16
N ARG A 162 3.53 -1.73 -18.26
CA ARG A 162 3.07 -2.11 -19.58
C ARG A 162 3.81 -3.34 -20.08
#